data_4a59ac49049071330366073b690b1487
#
_entry.id   4a59ac49049071330366073b690b1487
#
_cell.length_a   1.000
_cell.length_b   1.000
_cell.length_c   1.000
_cell.angle_alpha   90.00
_cell.angle_beta   90.00
_cell.angle_gamma   90.00
#
_symmetry.space_group_name_H-M   'P 1'
#
loop_
_entity.id
_entity.type
_entity.pdbx_description
1 polymer ?
#
loop_
_entity_poly.entity_id
_entity_poly.type
_entity_poly.pdbx_seq_one_letter_code
_entity_poly.pdbx_strand_id
1 'polypeptide(L)'
;MKSFKGSHSLTTFAATGAALLMVTVTSGCAGVLVGSAATSAVVANDERTTGTFIEDQTIELKALDAIRSREHLKSQTHLSVTSYNQTVLVTGQAPTEELRKEAISLISGIEKVNRIFDEIEIAAPTSLTTRSNDSLLTAKVKTKLFTLDGFDATKVKVVSENSVVYLMGILPSADADTAATAASYVGGVRKVVKLFEYKS
;
A
#
# COMPACT_ATOMS: atom_id res chain seq x y z
N MET A 1 69.31 25.22 -50.77
CA MET A 1 69.06 24.48 -52.03
C MET A 1 68.02 23.42 -51.73
N LYS A 2 66.86 23.41 -52.48
CA LYS A 2 65.77 22.40 -52.57
C LYS A 2 64.91 22.23 -51.31
N SER A 3 63.79 22.84 -51.10
CA SER A 3 62.44 22.61 -51.67
C SER A 3 62.09 21.09 -51.75
N PHE A 4 61.17 20.68 -50.91
CA PHE A 4 60.16 19.72 -51.35
C PHE A 4 58.83 19.92 -50.55
N LYS A 5 57.82 20.00 -51.37
CA LYS A 5 56.46 20.28 -51.18
C LYS A 5 55.71 18.94 -51.10
N GLY A 6 54.70 18.79 -50.34
CA GLY A 6 53.81 17.64 -50.35
C GLY A 6 52.90 17.71 -49.12
N SER A 7 51.80 18.16 -49.36
CA SER A 7 50.51 17.61 -49.83
C SER A 7 49.61 17.17 -48.70
N HIS A 8 48.48 17.78 -48.68
CA HIS A 8 47.32 17.64 -47.82
C HIS A 8 46.69 16.27 -47.91
N SER A 9 46.22 15.72 -46.78
CA SER A 9 44.99 14.93 -46.82
C SER A 9 44.21 15.20 -45.53
N LEU A 10 43.10 15.89 -45.70
CA LEU A 10 42.03 15.95 -44.75
C LEU A 10 41.40 14.57 -44.66
N THR A 11 41.47 13.96 -43.48
CA THR A 11 40.57 12.88 -43.12
C THR A 11 39.63 13.37 -42.05
N THR A 12 38.43 13.65 -42.48
CA THR A 12 37.26 13.91 -41.67
C THR A 12 36.94 12.65 -40.82
N PHE A 13 37.21 12.69 -39.52
CA PHE A 13 36.65 11.71 -38.58
C PHE A 13 35.27 12.19 -38.14
N ALA A 14 34.25 11.52 -38.64
CA ALA A 14 32.91 11.66 -38.16
C ALA A 14 32.83 11.15 -36.70
N ALA A 15 32.67 12.04 -35.76
CA ALA A 15 32.41 11.71 -34.37
C ALA A 15 30.96 11.26 -34.25
N THR A 16 30.73 9.96 -34.22
CA THR A 16 29.47 9.34 -33.84
C THR A 16 29.32 9.46 -32.33
N GLY A 17 28.57 10.48 -31.88
CA GLY A 17 28.21 10.68 -30.49
C GLY A 17 27.24 9.59 -30.03
N ALA A 18 27.70 8.59 -29.32
CA ALA A 18 26.86 7.68 -28.56
C ALA A 18 26.33 8.45 -27.34
N ALA A 19 25.09 8.93 -27.44
CA ALA A 19 24.34 9.45 -26.31
C ALA A 19 24.03 8.30 -25.35
N LEU A 20 24.83 8.16 -24.31
CA LEU A 20 24.58 7.24 -23.21
C LEU A 20 23.45 7.81 -22.36
N LEU A 21 22.24 7.27 -22.57
CA LEU A 21 21.05 7.60 -21.81
C LEU A 21 21.21 7.02 -20.40
N MET A 22 21.74 7.83 -19.46
CA MET A 22 21.73 7.50 -18.04
C MET A 22 20.29 7.58 -17.54
N VAL A 23 19.62 6.44 -17.44
CA VAL A 23 18.39 6.28 -16.68
C VAL A 23 18.76 6.30 -15.20
N THR A 24 18.69 7.45 -14.56
CA THR A 24 18.80 7.58 -13.10
C THR A 24 17.49 7.05 -12.51
N VAL A 25 17.52 5.83 -11.99
CA VAL A 25 16.45 5.28 -11.15
C VAL A 25 16.53 6.00 -9.81
N THR A 26 15.80 7.10 -9.67
CA THR A 26 15.58 7.73 -8.37
C THR A 26 14.59 6.89 -7.60
N SER A 27 15.09 6.07 -6.70
CA SER A 27 14.29 5.38 -5.69
C SER A 27 13.79 6.40 -4.67
N GLY A 28 12.69 7.07 -5.00
CA GLY A 28 11.99 7.98 -4.11
C GLY A 28 10.60 7.42 -3.84
N CYS A 29 10.37 6.87 -2.65
CA CYS A 29 9.03 6.67 -2.11
C CYS A 29 8.43 8.02 -1.79
N ALA A 30 7.94 8.72 -2.80
CA ALA A 30 7.16 9.93 -2.64
C ALA A 30 6.17 10.06 -3.81
N GLY A 31 4.90 9.89 -3.48
CA GLY A 31 3.83 10.54 -4.22
C GLY A 31 3.63 10.11 -5.67
N VAL A 32 3.01 8.96 -5.90
CA VAL A 32 2.33 8.76 -7.18
C VAL A 32 1.07 9.61 -7.18
N LEU A 33 1.24 10.88 -7.51
CA LEU A 33 0.16 11.73 -7.96
C LEU A 33 0.18 11.75 -9.48
N VAL A 34 -0.86 11.18 -10.06
CA VAL A 34 -1.44 11.50 -11.36
C VAL A 34 -0.61 11.13 -12.59
N GLY A 35 -1.12 10.18 -13.33
CA GLY A 35 -0.92 10.10 -14.77
C GLY A 35 -0.33 8.81 -15.30
N SER A 36 -0.96 7.68 -15.06
CA SER A 36 -0.74 6.56 -15.96
C SER A 36 -2.01 5.71 -16.13
N ALA A 37 -2.20 5.20 -17.31
CA ALA A 37 -3.32 4.34 -17.70
C ALA A 37 -3.51 3.09 -16.79
N ALA A 38 -2.49 2.75 -15.98
CA ALA A 38 -2.54 1.66 -15.00
C ALA A 38 -3.45 1.96 -13.81
N THR A 39 -3.56 3.24 -13.40
CA THR A 39 -4.45 3.64 -12.29
C THR A 39 -5.92 3.54 -12.71
N SER A 40 -6.21 3.79 -13.99
CA SER A 40 -7.57 3.72 -14.52
C SER A 40 -8.15 2.30 -14.56
N ALA A 41 -7.31 1.29 -14.74
CA ALA A 41 -7.74 -0.11 -14.81
C ALA A 41 -8.10 -0.67 -13.42
N VAL A 42 -7.44 -0.21 -12.35
CA VAL A 42 -7.76 -0.63 -10.97
C VAL A 42 -9.06 0.00 -10.51
N VAL A 43 -9.33 1.25 -10.88
CA VAL A 43 -10.58 1.96 -10.51
C VAL A 43 -11.79 1.42 -11.27
N ALA A 44 -11.61 0.88 -12.50
CA ALA A 44 -12.72 0.40 -13.32
C ALA A 44 -13.38 -0.89 -12.77
N ASN A 45 -12.66 -1.69 -11.99
CA ASN A 45 -13.17 -2.94 -11.39
C ASN A 45 -13.42 -2.81 -9.87
N ASP A 46 -13.15 -1.65 -9.28
CA ASP A 46 -13.44 -1.40 -7.87
C ASP A 46 -14.93 -1.21 -7.67
N GLU A 47 -15.51 -1.89 -6.70
CA GLU A 47 -16.93 -1.79 -6.36
C GLU A 47 -17.30 -0.44 -5.75
N ARG A 48 -16.30 0.34 -5.33
CA ARG A 48 -16.47 1.71 -4.83
C ARG A 48 -16.64 2.69 -5.98
N THR A 49 -17.34 3.78 -5.74
CA THR A 49 -17.33 4.92 -6.68
C THR A 49 -15.94 5.60 -6.66
N THR A 50 -15.59 6.28 -7.74
CA THR A 50 -14.36 7.10 -7.78
C THR A 50 -14.32 8.12 -6.63
N GLY A 51 -15.48 8.69 -6.27
CA GLY A 51 -15.61 9.61 -5.13
C GLY A 51 -15.24 8.94 -3.82
N THR A 52 -15.79 7.76 -3.54
CA THR A 52 -15.49 6.98 -2.33
C THR A 52 -14.02 6.57 -2.28
N PHE A 53 -13.40 6.22 -3.41
CA PHE A 53 -11.98 5.92 -3.47
C PHE A 53 -11.12 7.13 -3.03
N ILE A 54 -11.46 8.34 -3.51
CA ILE A 54 -10.76 9.58 -3.12
C ILE A 54 -11.02 9.91 -1.65
N GLU A 55 -12.24 9.70 -1.16
CA GLU A 55 -12.59 9.88 0.25
C GLU A 55 -11.76 8.96 1.14
N ASP A 56 -11.64 7.67 0.80
CA ASP A 56 -10.81 6.71 1.53
C ASP A 56 -9.35 7.16 1.62
N GLN A 57 -8.75 7.61 0.51
CA GLN A 57 -7.39 8.13 0.51
C GLN A 57 -7.26 9.38 1.41
N THR A 58 -8.27 10.25 1.38
CA THR A 58 -8.30 11.45 2.21
C THR A 58 -8.40 11.11 3.71
N ILE A 59 -9.21 10.10 4.05
CA ILE A 59 -9.32 9.59 5.43
C ILE A 59 -7.97 9.05 5.91
N GLU A 60 -7.31 8.19 5.12
CA GLU A 60 -5.98 7.64 5.46
C GLU A 60 -4.95 8.75 5.71
N LEU A 61 -4.89 9.77 4.84
CA LEU A 61 -3.97 10.89 4.98
C LEU A 61 -4.26 11.73 6.23
N LYS A 62 -5.53 12.09 6.46
CA LYS A 62 -5.95 12.87 7.66
C LYS A 62 -5.67 12.10 8.95
N ALA A 63 -5.92 10.78 8.97
CA ALA A 63 -5.67 9.93 10.12
C ALA A 63 -4.17 9.86 10.45
N LEU A 64 -3.33 9.64 9.45
CA LEU A 64 -1.88 9.61 9.63
C LEU A 64 -1.33 10.97 10.08
N ASP A 65 -1.85 12.09 9.55
CA ASP A 65 -1.47 13.44 9.97
C ASP A 65 -1.89 13.71 11.41
N ALA A 66 -3.12 13.36 11.79
CA ALA A 66 -3.62 13.50 13.15
C ALA A 66 -2.78 12.73 14.18
N ILE A 67 -2.38 11.50 13.87
CA ILE A 67 -1.48 10.69 14.71
C ILE A 67 -0.09 11.31 14.78
N ARG A 68 0.50 11.67 13.64
CA ARG A 68 1.87 12.18 13.55
C ARG A 68 2.06 13.57 14.14
N SER A 69 1.01 14.38 14.18
CA SER A 69 1.03 15.70 14.84
C SER A 69 1.06 15.62 16.37
N ARG A 70 0.84 14.43 16.95
CA ARG A 70 0.99 14.15 18.38
C ARG A 70 2.34 13.47 18.62
N GLU A 71 3.34 14.20 19.13
CA GLU A 71 4.71 13.69 19.26
C GLU A 71 4.79 12.40 20.11
N HIS A 72 3.97 12.28 21.15
CA HIS A 72 3.93 11.08 21.99
C HIS A 72 3.31 9.87 21.26
N LEU A 73 2.28 10.05 20.40
CA LEU A 73 1.78 8.96 19.54
C LEU A 73 2.80 8.58 18.50
N LYS A 74 3.38 9.56 17.81
CA LYS A 74 4.38 9.34 16.75
C LYS A 74 5.61 8.59 17.24
N SER A 75 6.10 8.93 18.45
CA SER A 75 7.35 8.35 18.98
C SER A 75 7.15 7.02 19.70
N GLN A 76 5.99 6.76 20.29
CA GLN A 76 5.75 5.59 21.12
C GLN A 76 4.95 4.50 20.44
N THR A 77 4.22 4.81 19.36
CA THR A 77 3.36 3.82 18.69
C THR A 77 3.87 3.48 17.29
N HIS A 78 3.41 2.34 16.78
CA HIS A 78 3.46 2.04 15.36
C HIS A 78 2.04 1.73 14.89
N LEU A 79 1.41 2.69 14.21
CA LEU A 79 0.03 2.57 13.76
C LEU A 79 -0.05 2.70 12.24
N SER A 80 -0.86 1.87 11.65
CA SER A 80 -1.23 1.89 10.24
C SER A 80 -2.73 2.08 10.11
N VAL A 81 -3.15 2.93 9.20
CA VAL A 81 -4.56 3.22 8.94
C VAL A 81 -4.86 2.87 7.49
N THR A 82 -5.90 2.09 7.28
CA THR A 82 -6.39 1.70 5.97
C THR A 82 -7.88 1.97 5.90
N SER A 83 -8.32 2.69 4.88
CA SER A 83 -9.75 2.93 4.62
C SER A 83 -10.22 2.16 3.39
N TYR A 84 -11.42 1.60 3.48
CA TYR A 84 -12.12 0.98 2.38
C TYR A 84 -13.62 1.19 2.55
N ASN A 85 -14.24 1.88 1.60
CA ASN A 85 -15.65 2.28 1.64
C ASN A 85 -16.02 3.00 2.95
N GLN A 86 -15.18 3.99 3.37
CA GLN A 86 -15.37 4.77 4.60
C GLN A 86 -15.33 3.94 5.90
N THR A 87 -14.97 2.66 5.78
CA THR A 87 -14.68 1.77 6.90
C THR A 87 -13.17 1.75 7.13
N VAL A 88 -12.75 2.14 8.31
CA VAL A 88 -11.34 2.31 8.66
C VAL A 88 -10.87 1.12 9.49
N LEU A 89 -9.77 0.52 9.07
CA LEU A 89 -9.00 -0.44 9.83
C LEU A 89 -7.78 0.25 10.41
N VAL A 90 -7.62 0.17 11.73
CA VAL A 90 -6.42 0.65 12.44
C VAL A 90 -5.69 -0.56 12.99
N THR A 91 -4.46 -0.78 12.51
CA THR A 91 -3.59 -1.87 12.96
C THR A 91 -2.30 -1.31 13.54
N GLY A 92 -1.54 -2.18 14.19
CA GLY A 92 -0.24 -1.85 14.73
C GLY A 92 -0.16 -1.99 16.23
N GLN A 93 0.76 -1.28 16.89
CA GLN A 93 1.03 -1.43 18.31
C GLN A 93 1.02 -0.08 19.02
N ALA A 94 0.42 -0.07 20.20
CA ALA A 94 0.51 0.98 21.18
C ALA A 94 0.89 0.39 22.55
N PRO A 95 1.88 0.93 23.27
CA PRO A 95 2.33 0.38 24.56
C PRO A 95 1.26 0.42 25.66
N THR A 96 0.30 1.30 25.55
CA THR A 96 -0.76 1.47 26.57
C THR A 96 -2.14 1.67 25.97
N GLU A 97 -3.15 1.36 26.76
CA GLU A 97 -4.56 1.52 26.37
C GLU A 97 -4.93 3.00 26.18
N GLU A 98 -4.27 3.93 26.88
CA GLU A 98 -4.49 5.37 26.73
C GLU A 98 -4.07 5.84 25.34
N LEU A 99 -2.88 5.43 24.87
CA LEU A 99 -2.38 5.77 23.53
C LEU A 99 -3.27 5.16 22.43
N ARG A 100 -3.74 3.92 22.63
CA ARG A 100 -4.70 3.28 21.73
C ARG A 100 -5.99 4.08 21.65
N LYS A 101 -6.61 4.40 22.78
CA LYS A 101 -7.86 5.17 22.85
C LYS A 101 -7.72 6.56 22.24
N GLU A 102 -6.61 7.25 22.51
CA GLU A 102 -6.34 8.56 21.94
C GLU A 102 -6.26 8.48 20.39
N ALA A 103 -5.52 7.51 19.85
CA ALA A 103 -5.43 7.33 18.42
C ALA A 103 -6.79 7.05 17.77
N ILE A 104 -7.59 6.16 18.35
CA ILE A 104 -8.95 5.86 17.87
C ILE A 104 -9.86 7.08 17.97
N SER A 105 -9.77 7.87 19.05
CA SER A 105 -10.54 9.11 19.23
C SER A 105 -10.22 10.13 18.13
N LEU A 106 -8.95 10.32 17.80
CA LEU A 106 -8.53 11.21 16.70
C LEU A 106 -9.11 10.78 15.36
N ILE A 107 -9.06 9.47 15.06
CA ILE A 107 -9.57 8.92 13.80
C ILE A 107 -11.10 9.02 13.73
N SER A 108 -11.80 8.79 14.82
CA SER A 108 -13.27 8.86 14.87
C SER A 108 -13.82 10.26 14.62
N GLY A 109 -13.01 11.30 14.83
CA GLY A 109 -13.36 12.70 14.54
C GLY A 109 -13.18 13.08 13.07
N ILE A 110 -12.67 12.20 12.22
CA ILE A 110 -12.46 12.49 10.80
C ILE A 110 -13.78 12.36 10.05
N GLU A 111 -14.10 13.39 9.25
CA GLU A 111 -15.29 13.40 8.41
C GLU A 111 -15.30 12.20 7.45
N LYS A 112 -16.48 11.61 7.22
CA LYS A 112 -16.71 10.44 6.35
C LYS A 112 -16.23 9.10 6.92
N VAL A 113 -15.69 9.04 8.12
CA VAL A 113 -15.44 7.77 8.81
C VAL A 113 -16.78 7.24 9.33
N ASN A 114 -17.25 6.12 8.75
CA ASN A 114 -18.51 5.49 9.13
C ASN A 114 -18.33 4.38 10.18
N ARG A 115 -17.21 3.67 10.11
CA ARG A 115 -16.90 2.55 11.01
C ARG A 115 -15.40 2.47 11.24
N ILE A 116 -15.00 2.06 12.44
CA ILE A 116 -13.61 1.79 12.78
C ILE A 116 -13.50 0.35 13.28
N PHE A 117 -12.57 -0.41 12.71
CA PHE A 117 -12.07 -1.65 13.25
C PHE A 117 -10.75 -1.36 13.97
N ASP A 118 -10.79 -1.43 15.29
CA ASP A 118 -9.63 -1.20 16.15
C ASP A 118 -8.94 -2.54 16.42
N GLU A 119 -7.89 -2.79 15.66
CA GLU A 119 -7.03 -3.96 15.74
C GLU A 119 -5.61 -3.57 16.24
N ILE A 120 -5.54 -2.53 17.08
CA ILE A 120 -4.30 -2.11 17.72
C ILE A 120 -3.97 -3.09 18.85
N GLU A 121 -2.80 -3.68 18.80
CA GLU A 121 -2.27 -4.57 19.85
C GLU A 121 -1.62 -3.72 20.98
N ILE A 122 -1.93 -4.05 22.25
CA ILE A 122 -1.25 -3.42 23.38
C ILE A 122 0.11 -4.08 23.57
N ALA A 123 1.11 -3.52 22.89
CA ALA A 123 2.48 -4.02 22.84
C ALA A 123 3.44 -2.90 22.45
N ALA A 124 4.74 -3.14 22.65
CA ALA A 124 5.77 -2.30 22.06
C ALA A 124 5.77 -2.41 20.52
N PRO A 125 6.12 -1.33 19.79
CA PRO A 125 6.21 -1.36 18.34
C PRO A 125 7.07 -2.51 17.80
N THR A 126 6.57 -3.20 16.78
CA THR A 126 7.27 -4.30 16.12
C THR A 126 8.55 -3.83 15.42
N SER A 127 9.48 -4.78 15.25
CA SER A 127 10.75 -4.53 14.56
C SER A 127 10.55 -4.23 13.06
N LEU A 128 11.52 -3.56 12.43
CA LEU A 128 11.53 -3.36 10.98
C LEU A 128 11.52 -4.68 10.20
N THR A 129 12.16 -5.73 10.74
CA THR A 129 12.14 -7.06 10.13
C THR A 129 10.74 -7.64 10.12
N THR A 130 9.99 -7.53 11.22
CA THR A 130 8.59 -7.98 11.30
C THR A 130 7.73 -7.26 10.25
N ARG A 131 7.85 -5.95 10.14
CA ARG A 131 7.11 -5.12 9.17
C ARG A 131 7.44 -5.48 7.71
N SER A 132 8.74 -5.77 7.43
CA SER A 132 9.15 -6.24 6.10
C SER A 132 8.54 -7.60 5.79
N ASN A 133 8.48 -8.50 6.77
CA ASN A 133 7.83 -9.80 6.61
C ASN A 133 6.32 -9.64 6.35
N ASP A 134 5.64 -8.71 7.03
CA ASP A 134 4.21 -8.42 6.80
C ASP A 134 3.97 -7.87 5.40
N SER A 135 4.86 -7.02 4.89
CA SER A 135 4.79 -6.54 3.51
C SER A 135 4.92 -7.69 2.50
N LEU A 136 5.85 -8.63 2.72
CA LEU A 136 5.99 -9.83 1.91
C LEU A 136 4.79 -10.76 2.04
N LEU A 137 4.22 -10.87 3.24
CA LEU A 137 3.03 -11.66 3.50
C LEU A 137 1.82 -11.12 2.73
N THR A 138 1.62 -9.80 2.77
CA THR A 138 0.60 -9.11 1.96
C THR A 138 0.75 -9.44 0.47
N ALA A 139 1.97 -9.40 -0.07
CA ALA A 139 2.23 -9.74 -1.47
C ALA A 139 1.92 -11.20 -1.78
N LYS A 140 2.31 -12.14 -0.91
CA LYS A 140 2.01 -13.57 -1.06
C LYS A 140 0.51 -13.85 -1.06
N VAL A 141 -0.22 -13.24 -0.12
CA VAL A 141 -1.68 -13.39 -0.04
C VAL A 141 -2.34 -12.84 -1.30
N LYS A 142 -1.98 -11.63 -1.73
CA LYS A 142 -2.50 -11.07 -3.00
C LYS A 142 -2.22 -11.99 -4.18
N THR A 143 -0.98 -12.48 -4.34
CA THR A 143 -0.64 -13.44 -5.40
C THR A 143 -1.51 -14.68 -5.32
N LYS A 144 -1.74 -15.23 -4.12
CA LYS A 144 -2.60 -16.41 -3.93
C LYS A 144 -4.03 -16.14 -4.38
N LEU A 145 -4.60 -14.97 -4.03
CA LEU A 145 -5.95 -14.59 -4.46
C LEU A 145 -6.05 -14.46 -5.98
N PHE A 146 -5.03 -13.92 -6.64
CA PHE A 146 -4.98 -13.81 -8.11
C PHE A 146 -4.87 -15.17 -8.83
N THR A 147 -4.51 -16.25 -8.14
CA THR A 147 -4.46 -17.61 -8.73
C THR A 147 -5.78 -18.38 -8.59
N LEU A 148 -6.80 -17.79 -8.00
CA LEU A 148 -8.10 -18.46 -7.83
C LEU A 148 -8.93 -18.32 -9.10
N ASP A 149 -9.36 -19.44 -9.66
CA ASP A 149 -10.19 -19.47 -10.85
C ASP A 149 -11.57 -18.84 -10.57
N GLY A 150 -11.99 -17.93 -11.43
CA GLY A 150 -13.27 -17.26 -11.33
C GLY A 150 -13.40 -16.24 -10.18
N PHE A 151 -12.31 -15.93 -9.48
CA PHE A 151 -12.29 -14.97 -8.39
C PHE A 151 -11.63 -13.64 -8.80
N ASP A 152 -12.34 -12.53 -8.59
CA ASP A 152 -11.79 -11.20 -8.85
C ASP A 152 -11.03 -10.66 -7.62
N ALA A 153 -9.73 -10.94 -7.58
CA ALA A 153 -8.85 -10.52 -6.50
C ALA A 153 -8.68 -8.99 -6.38
N THR A 154 -9.04 -8.22 -7.41
CA THR A 154 -8.96 -6.74 -7.39
C THR A 154 -9.95 -6.12 -6.39
N LYS A 155 -11.03 -6.83 -6.07
CA LYS A 155 -12.05 -6.43 -5.11
C LYS A 155 -11.66 -6.62 -3.65
N VAL A 156 -10.47 -7.21 -3.38
CA VAL A 156 -10.01 -7.48 -2.02
C VAL A 156 -8.80 -6.62 -1.67
N LYS A 157 -8.97 -5.76 -0.68
CA LYS A 157 -7.85 -5.05 -0.04
C LYS A 157 -7.27 -5.96 1.04
N VAL A 158 -5.97 -6.25 0.93
CA VAL A 158 -5.24 -7.12 1.86
C VAL A 158 -4.28 -6.26 2.68
N VAL A 159 -4.36 -6.37 3.99
CA VAL A 159 -3.46 -5.75 4.96
C VAL A 159 -2.88 -6.85 5.85
N SER A 160 -1.58 -6.81 6.11
CA SER A 160 -0.94 -7.73 7.06
C SER A 160 -0.25 -6.94 8.15
N GLU A 161 -0.48 -7.33 9.40
CA GLU A 161 0.17 -6.78 10.58
C GLU A 161 0.47 -7.89 11.56
N ASN A 162 1.72 -8.02 11.99
CA ASN A 162 2.19 -9.03 12.93
C ASN A 162 1.70 -10.46 12.58
N SER A 163 1.80 -10.84 11.27
CA SER A 163 1.32 -12.13 10.71
C SER A 163 -0.20 -12.36 10.78
N VAL A 164 -0.99 -11.35 11.13
CA VAL A 164 -2.44 -11.35 10.99
C VAL A 164 -2.80 -10.70 9.66
N VAL A 165 -3.64 -11.35 8.88
CA VAL A 165 -4.11 -10.86 7.58
C VAL A 165 -5.54 -10.35 7.72
N TYR A 166 -5.76 -9.12 7.35
CA TYR A 166 -7.07 -8.47 7.30
C TYR A 166 -7.49 -8.35 5.84
N LEU A 167 -8.70 -8.80 5.56
CA LEU A 167 -9.29 -8.76 4.22
C LEU A 167 -10.50 -7.83 4.24
N MET A 168 -10.44 -6.78 3.45
CA MET A 168 -11.54 -5.81 3.26
C MET A 168 -12.02 -5.84 1.82
N GLY A 169 -13.27 -5.51 1.60
CA GLY A 169 -13.88 -5.50 0.26
C GLY A 169 -15.40 -5.51 0.34
N ILE A 170 -16.06 -5.32 -0.80
CA ILE A 170 -17.52 -5.43 -0.94
C ILE A 170 -17.78 -6.66 -1.80
N LEU A 171 -18.16 -7.78 -1.19
CA LEU A 171 -18.22 -9.10 -1.84
C LEU A 171 -19.46 -9.89 -1.44
N PRO A 172 -19.93 -10.83 -2.29
CA PRO A 172 -20.82 -11.90 -1.85
C PRO A 172 -20.16 -12.75 -0.75
N SER A 173 -20.96 -13.30 0.15
CA SER A 173 -20.44 -14.10 1.28
C SER A 173 -19.58 -15.29 0.83
N ALA A 174 -19.97 -15.96 -0.25
CA ALA A 174 -19.22 -17.10 -0.80
C ALA A 174 -17.80 -16.70 -1.26
N ASP A 175 -17.66 -15.53 -1.90
CA ASP A 175 -16.38 -15.01 -2.35
C ASP A 175 -15.51 -14.57 -1.17
N ALA A 176 -16.12 -13.96 -0.14
CA ALA A 176 -15.43 -13.59 1.09
C ALA A 176 -14.86 -14.81 1.83
N ASP A 177 -15.63 -15.92 1.87
CA ASP A 177 -15.19 -17.18 2.46
C ASP A 177 -14.08 -17.84 1.63
N THR A 178 -14.19 -17.79 0.31
CA THR A 178 -13.17 -18.28 -0.62
C THR A 178 -11.86 -17.52 -0.42
N ALA A 179 -11.91 -16.17 -0.37
CA ALA A 179 -10.74 -15.35 -0.14
C ALA A 179 -10.08 -15.63 1.22
N ALA A 180 -10.89 -15.72 2.28
CA ALA A 180 -10.38 -15.98 3.64
C ALA A 180 -9.74 -17.37 3.75
N THR A 181 -10.36 -18.38 3.15
CA THR A 181 -9.83 -19.74 3.08
C THR A 181 -8.50 -19.77 2.34
N ALA A 182 -8.43 -19.17 1.14
CA ALA A 182 -7.20 -19.13 0.36
C ALA A 182 -6.07 -18.39 1.09
N ALA A 183 -6.38 -17.28 1.76
CA ALA A 183 -5.40 -16.53 2.55
C ALA A 183 -4.87 -17.35 3.74
N SER A 184 -5.71 -18.15 4.39
CA SER A 184 -5.31 -18.95 5.56
C SER A 184 -4.26 -20.04 5.24
N TYR A 185 -4.20 -20.49 3.98
CA TYR A 185 -3.21 -21.48 3.54
C TYR A 185 -1.87 -20.86 3.11
N VAL A 186 -1.74 -19.53 3.14
CA VAL A 186 -0.47 -18.89 2.78
C VAL A 186 0.54 -19.01 3.92
N GLY A 187 1.71 -19.56 3.62
CA GLY A 187 2.77 -19.74 4.62
C GLY A 187 3.20 -18.42 5.26
N GLY A 188 3.10 -18.35 6.58
CA GLY A 188 3.38 -17.16 7.39
C GLY A 188 2.11 -16.48 7.94
N VAL A 189 0.93 -16.84 7.48
CA VAL A 189 -0.34 -16.35 8.02
C VAL A 189 -0.65 -17.10 9.33
N ARG A 190 -0.82 -16.32 10.40
CA ARG A 190 -1.22 -16.83 11.72
C ARG A 190 -2.73 -16.79 11.93
N LYS A 191 -3.37 -15.73 11.41
CA LYS A 191 -4.81 -15.50 11.54
C LYS A 191 -5.30 -14.72 10.32
N VAL A 192 -6.53 -14.98 9.89
CA VAL A 192 -7.24 -14.16 8.90
C VAL A 192 -8.47 -13.55 9.57
N VAL A 193 -8.63 -12.24 9.37
CA VAL A 193 -9.77 -11.46 9.86
C VAL A 193 -10.55 -10.95 8.65
N LYS A 194 -11.84 -11.31 8.59
CA LYS A 194 -12.76 -10.86 7.53
C LYS A 194 -13.41 -9.55 7.94
N LEU A 195 -13.17 -8.49 7.19
CA LEU A 195 -13.75 -7.16 7.38
C LEU A 195 -14.52 -6.74 6.11
N PHE A 196 -15.20 -7.70 5.51
CA PHE A 196 -15.97 -7.49 4.30
C PHE A 196 -17.33 -6.82 4.57
N GLU A 197 -17.77 -6.02 3.62
CA GLU A 197 -19.17 -5.66 3.45
C GLU A 197 -19.80 -6.67 2.50
N TYR A 198 -20.95 -7.25 2.90
CA TYR A 198 -21.59 -8.29 2.12
C TYR A 198 -22.63 -7.72 1.18
N LYS A 199 -22.52 -8.10 -0.10
CA LYS A 199 -23.58 -7.86 -1.08
C LYS A 199 -24.70 -8.87 -0.89
N SER A 200 -25.92 -8.36 -0.96
CA SER A 200 -27.15 -9.17 -1.04
C SER A 200 -27.28 -9.84 -2.40
#